data_31e5365085da465f31cc9a84a3490aee
#
_entry.id   31e5365085da465f31cc9a84a3490aee
#
_cell.length_a   1.000
_cell.length_b   1.000
_cell.length_c   1.000
_cell.angle_alpha   90.00
_cell.angle_beta   90.00
_cell.angle_gamma   90.00
#
_symmetry.space_group_name_H-M   'P 1'
#
loop_
_entity.id
_entity.type
_entity.pdbx_description
1 polymer ?
#
loop_
_entity_poly.entity_id
_entity_poly.type
_entity_poly.pdbx_seq_one_letter_code
_entity_poly.pdbx_strand_id
1 'polypeptide(L)'
;MVEKPVQRISVMDHHAFAEKYLADLGQEEADFQVCHWPIQSWHALDKRITGPEFECGGHRWRILLFPFGNSNGQPYDMVSVYLDYADNKDTPEGFHACAQFALVISNPNDPTLFSTSQAHHRFTTEEMDWGFTRFNEFRKLAVPLDKRTRPIIEDDQAVVSAFVRVLKDPTGVLWPNFINYDSKKE
;
A
#
# COMPACT_ATOMS: atom_id res chain seq x y z
N MET A 1 -10.19 -6.38 37.68
CA MET A 1 -10.52 -5.48 36.56
C MET A 1 -10.65 -6.33 35.29
N VAL A 2 -11.79 -6.33 34.67
CA VAL A 2 -11.93 -6.97 33.36
C VAL A 2 -11.33 -5.99 32.36
N GLU A 3 -10.19 -6.34 31.76
CA GLU A 3 -9.64 -5.56 30.64
C GLU A 3 -10.70 -5.49 29.55
N LYS A 4 -11.07 -4.26 29.15
CA LYS A 4 -11.91 -4.09 27.97
C LYS A 4 -11.14 -4.70 26.79
N PRO A 5 -11.80 -5.53 25.98
CA PRO A 5 -11.14 -6.08 24.80
C PRO A 5 -10.63 -4.93 23.93
N VAL A 6 -9.35 -4.97 23.57
CA VAL A 6 -8.76 -4.01 22.64
C VAL A 6 -9.50 -4.15 21.32
N GLN A 7 -10.25 -3.10 20.95
CA GLN A 7 -11.00 -3.08 19.71
C GLN A 7 -10.00 -3.06 18.54
N ARG A 8 -9.94 -4.16 17.80
CA ARG A 8 -9.06 -4.28 16.63
C ARG A 8 -9.69 -3.57 15.44
N ILE A 9 -8.89 -2.75 14.76
CA ILE A 9 -9.32 -2.09 13.53
C ILE A 9 -9.39 -3.11 12.40
N SER A 10 -10.45 -3.02 11.59
CA SER A 10 -10.61 -3.80 10.37
C SER A 10 -10.15 -2.99 9.15
N VAL A 11 -9.47 -3.66 8.22
CA VAL A 11 -9.14 -3.09 6.89
C VAL A 11 -10.40 -2.72 6.12
N MET A 12 -11.53 -3.33 6.44
CA MET A 12 -12.82 -3.05 5.80
C MET A 12 -13.52 -1.82 6.38
N ASP A 13 -13.10 -1.33 7.53
CA ASP A 13 -13.55 -0.04 8.07
C ASP A 13 -12.60 1.07 7.55
N HIS A 14 -12.88 1.54 6.34
CA HIS A 14 -11.99 2.45 5.61
C HIS A 14 -11.74 3.76 6.35
N HIS A 15 -12.78 4.33 6.97
CA HIS A 15 -12.65 5.59 7.70
C HIS A 15 -11.77 5.43 8.94
N ALA A 16 -12.04 4.44 9.77
CA ALA A 16 -11.27 4.18 10.99
C ALA A 16 -9.83 3.80 10.67
N PHE A 17 -9.62 3.00 9.61
CA PHE A 17 -8.28 2.63 9.16
C PHE A 17 -7.49 3.85 8.69
N ALA A 18 -8.09 4.69 7.85
CA ALA A 18 -7.45 5.91 7.35
C ALA A 18 -7.13 6.89 8.49
N GLU A 19 -8.04 7.07 9.44
CA GLU A 19 -7.82 7.93 10.61
C GLU A 19 -6.61 7.48 11.44
N LYS A 20 -6.43 6.18 11.60
CA LYS A 20 -5.30 5.62 12.36
C LYS A 20 -3.98 5.66 11.59
N TYR A 21 -3.99 5.31 10.31
CA TYR A 21 -2.76 5.03 9.53
C TYR A 21 -2.37 6.12 8.53
N LEU A 22 -3.26 7.03 8.18
CA LEU A 22 -2.94 8.17 7.33
C LEU A 22 -2.96 9.45 8.17
N ALA A 23 -1.78 9.88 8.63
CA ALA A 23 -1.64 11.06 9.44
C ALA A 23 -2.16 12.32 8.72
N ASP A 24 -2.68 13.29 9.47
CA ASP A 24 -3.03 14.58 8.95
C ASP A 24 -1.74 15.35 8.58
N LEU A 25 -1.55 15.61 7.30
CA LEU A 25 -0.41 16.35 6.79
C LEU A 25 -0.66 17.86 6.67
N GLY A 26 -1.84 18.33 7.13
CA GLY A 26 -2.21 19.74 7.05
C GLY A 26 -2.57 20.20 5.63
N GLN A 27 -2.79 19.27 4.70
CA GLN A 27 -3.14 19.56 3.31
C GLN A 27 -4.58 19.22 3.03
N GLU A 28 -5.21 19.96 2.11
CA GLU A 28 -6.58 19.70 1.70
C GLU A 28 -6.66 18.45 0.82
N GLU A 29 -7.58 17.56 1.17
CA GLU A 29 -7.86 16.36 0.40
C GLU A 29 -8.65 16.69 -0.87
N ALA A 30 -8.18 16.19 -2.01
CA ALA A 30 -8.95 16.25 -3.26
C ALA A 30 -9.87 15.03 -3.39
N ASP A 31 -9.40 13.85 -3.03
CA ASP A 31 -10.17 12.61 -3.08
C ASP A 31 -9.52 11.55 -2.20
N PHE A 32 -10.33 10.59 -1.74
CA PHE A 32 -9.89 9.43 -0.99
C PHE A 32 -10.59 8.18 -1.53
N GLN A 33 -9.81 7.16 -1.91
CA GLN A 33 -10.32 5.90 -2.42
C GLN A 33 -9.56 4.73 -1.83
N VAL A 34 -10.23 3.59 -1.77
CA VAL A 34 -9.65 2.33 -1.30
C VAL A 34 -9.84 1.25 -2.38
N CYS A 35 -8.81 0.49 -2.63
CA CYS A 35 -8.85 -0.67 -3.52
C CYS A 35 -8.46 -1.91 -2.73
N HIS A 36 -9.30 -2.94 -2.79
CA HIS A 36 -9.00 -4.27 -2.26
C HIS A 36 -8.80 -5.24 -3.42
N TRP A 37 -7.65 -5.90 -3.42
CA TRP A 37 -7.25 -6.84 -4.47
C TRP A 37 -7.07 -8.23 -3.88
N PRO A 38 -8.05 -9.14 -4.04
CA PRO A 38 -7.92 -10.51 -3.58
C PRO A 38 -6.85 -11.26 -4.38
N ILE A 39 -5.99 -11.96 -3.67
CA ILE A 39 -4.95 -12.82 -4.24
C ILE A 39 -5.25 -14.27 -3.87
N GLN A 40 -5.24 -15.13 -4.87
CA GLN A 40 -5.32 -16.58 -4.69
C GLN A 40 -4.04 -17.24 -5.22
N SER A 41 -3.71 -18.41 -4.67
CA SER A 41 -2.54 -19.17 -5.13
C SER A 41 -1.25 -18.34 -5.13
N TRP A 42 -0.90 -17.79 -4.00
CA TRP A 42 0.27 -16.91 -3.84
C TRP A 42 1.55 -17.53 -4.43
N HIS A 43 1.80 -18.82 -4.19
CA HIS A 43 2.98 -19.51 -4.70
C HIS A 43 3.03 -19.66 -6.22
N ALA A 44 1.88 -19.54 -6.89
CA ALA A 44 1.79 -19.63 -8.36
C ALA A 44 1.85 -18.28 -9.06
N LEU A 45 2.01 -17.19 -8.31
CA LEU A 45 2.08 -15.85 -8.89
C LEU A 45 3.39 -15.64 -9.65
N ASP A 46 3.32 -14.81 -10.69
CA ASP A 46 4.50 -14.31 -11.37
C ASP A 46 5.35 -13.44 -10.44
N LYS A 47 6.60 -13.23 -10.81
CA LYS A 47 7.55 -12.44 -10.00
C LYS A 47 7.16 -10.98 -9.86
N ARG A 48 6.37 -10.45 -10.79
CA ARG A 48 5.88 -9.07 -10.82
C ARG A 48 4.46 -9.08 -11.35
N ILE A 49 3.51 -8.59 -10.56
CA ILE A 49 2.10 -8.51 -10.96
C ILE A 49 1.52 -7.15 -10.59
N THR A 50 0.53 -6.72 -11.35
CA THR A 50 -0.23 -5.51 -11.08
C THR A 50 -1.68 -5.84 -10.79
N GLY A 51 -2.26 -5.12 -9.85
CA GLY A 51 -3.67 -5.23 -9.50
C GLY A 51 -4.60 -4.49 -10.46
N PRO A 52 -5.91 -4.53 -10.18
CA PRO A 52 -6.86 -3.76 -10.95
C PRO A 52 -6.61 -2.26 -10.82
N GLU A 53 -6.87 -1.53 -11.90
CA GLU A 53 -6.81 -0.07 -11.87
C GLU A 53 -8.00 0.50 -11.11
N PHE A 54 -7.78 1.61 -10.39
CA PHE A 54 -8.82 2.37 -9.71
C PHE A 54 -8.57 3.86 -9.84
N GLU A 55 -9.62 4.65 -9.74
CA GLU A 55 -9.53 6.11 -9.86
C GLU A 55 -9.50 6.77 -8.48
N CYS A 56 -8.62 7.74 -8.32
CA CYS A 56 -8.57 8.63 -7.17
C CYS A 56 -7.99 9.98 -7.59
N GLY A 57 -8.72 11.05 -7.27
CA GLY A 57 -8.29 12.42 -7.55
C GLY A 57 -8.15 12.75 -9.02
N GLY A 58 -8.92 12.10 -9.90
CA GLY A 58 -8.82 12.27 -11.36
C GLY A 58 -7.66 11.51 -12.00
N HIS A 59 -6.99 10.66 -11.24
CA HIS A 59 -5.87 9.83 -11.70
C HIS A 59 -6.22 8.36 -11.58
N ARG A 60 -5.57 7.51 -12.38
CA ARG A 60 -5.66 6.06 -12.27
C ARG A 60 -4.44 5.50 -11.58
N TRP A 61 -4.69 4.61 -10.63
CA TRP A 61 -3.71 3.96 -9.79
C TRP A 61 -3.85 2.45 -9.86
N ARG A 62 -2.81 1.75 -9.49
CA ARG A 62 -2.83 0.30 -9.28
C ARG A 62 -1.78 -0.09 -8.25
N ILE A 63 -1.93 -1.29 -7.69
CA ILE A 63 -0.92 -1.87 -6.82
C ILE A 63 0.06 -2.66 -7.67
N LEU A 64 1.34 -2.49 -7.42
CA LEU A 64 2.42 -3.29 -8.00
C LEU A 64 2.96 -4.19 -6.91
N LEU A 65 2.90 -5.51 -7.14
CA LEU A 65 3.29 -6.53 -6.17
C LEU A 65 4.44 -7.36 -6.72
N PHE A 66 5.46 -7.55 -5.89
CA PHE A 66 6.52 -8.54 -6.07
C PHE A 66 6.37 -9.58 -4.96
N PRO A 67 5.62 -10.67 -5.20
CA PRO A 67 5.28 -11.62 -4.13
C PRO A 67 6.49 -12.34 -3.54
N PHE A 68 7.62 -12.35 -4.24
CA PHE A 68 8.88 -12.97 -3.83
C PHE A 68 10.04 -11.97 -3.75
N GLY A 69 9.71 -10.67 -3.72
CA GLY A 69 10.68 -9.57 -3.61
C GLY A 69 11.16 -8.98 -4.93
N ASN A 70 11.56 -7.71 -4.87
CA ASN A 70 12.04 -6.91 -6.01
C ASN A 70 13.54 -6.62 -5.91
N SER A 71 14.34 -7.51 -5.37
CA SER A 71 15.76 -7.25 -5.21
C SER A 71 16.60 -8.43 -5.69
N ASN A 72 17.48 -8.16 -6.66
CA ASN A 72 18.49 -9.13 -7.06
C ASN A 72 19.46 -9.38 -5.90
N GLY A 73 19.55 -10.63 -5.43
CA GLY A 73 20.46 -11.04 -4.36
C GLY A 73 19.91 -10.91 -2.95
N GLN A 74 18.67 -10.48 -2.77
CA GLN A 74 17.98 -10.60 -1.48
C GLN A 74 17.37 -12.00 -1.31
N PRO A 75 17.27 -12.50 -0.08
CA PRO A 75 16.58 -13.78 0.15
C PRO A 75 15.15 -13.70 -0.41
N TYR A 76 14.69 -14.77 -1.00
CA TYR A 76 13.34 -14.93 -1.60
C TYR A 76 12.18 -14.77 -0.61
N ASP A 77 12.48 -14.35 0.59
CA ASP A 77 11.57 -14.28 1.72
C ASP A 77 10.89 -12.91 1.88
N MET A 78 11.32 -11.92 1.11
CA MET A 78 10.80 -10.56 1.22
C MET A 78 9.66 -10.33 0.22
N VAL A 79 8.60 -9.64 0.66
CA VAL A 79 7.50 -9.16 -0.19
C VAL A 79 7.71 -7.67 -0.43
N SER A 80 7.57 -7.23 -1.69
CA SER A 80 7.63 -5.81 -2.07
C SER A 80 6.29 -5.36 -2.63
N VAL A 81 5.83 -4.18 -2.19
CA VAL A 81 4.54 -3.60 -2.61
C VAL A 81 4.72 -2.12 -2.90
N TYR A 82 4.15 -1.67 -4.01
CA TYR A 82 4.22 -0.28 -4.46
C TYR A 82 2.85 0.23 -4.89
N LEU A 83 2.60 1.52 -4.71
CA LEU A 83 1.55 2.22 -5.43
C LEU A 83 2.11 2.69 -6.77
N ASP A 84 1.45 2.34 -7.86
CA ASP A 84 1.87 2.63 -9.23
C ASP A 84 0.85 3.54 -9.91
N TYR A 85 1.35 4.61 -10.54
CA TYR A 85 0.54 5.51 -11.34
C TYR A 85 0.25 4.87 -12.70
N ALA A 86 -1.01 4.59 -13.00
CA ALA A 86 -1.41 3.79 -14.16
C ALA A 86 -1.54 4.60 -15.46
N ASP A 87 -1.73 5.92 -15.37
CA ASP A 87 -1.94 6.82 -16.52
C ASP A 87 -0.63 7.28 -17.17
N ASN A 88 0.33 6.38 -17.36
CA ASN A 88 1.67 6.78 -17.77
C ASN A 88 1.86 7.07 -19.27
N LYS A 89 0.89 6.72 -20.14
CA LYS A 89 1.05 6.85 -21.61
C LYS A 89 0.74 8.24 -22.15
N ASP A 90 -0.15 8.98 -21.49
CA ASP A 90 -0.65 10.28 -21.93
C ASP A 90 -0.33 11.40 -20.93
N THR A 91 0.64 11.19 -20.06
CA THR A 91 1.02 12.16 -19.04
C THR A 91 1.76 13.33 -19.65
N PRO A 92 1.24 14.57 -19.53
CA PRO A 92 1.95 15.73 -20.05
C PRO A 92 3.27 15.97 -19.33
N GLU A 93 4.21 16.60 -20.03
CA GLU A 93 5.45 17.05 -19.42
C GLU A 93 5.15 17.97 -18.23
N GLY A 94 5.87 17.76 -17.12
CA GLY A 94 5.63 18.51 -15.88
C GLY A 94 4.49 17.98 -15.03
N PHE A 95 3.90 16.84 -15.39
CA PHE A 95 2.88 16.17 -14.58
C PHE A 95 3.36 15.91 -13.17
N HIS A 96 2.46 16.08 -12.21
CA HIS A 96 2.65 15.64 -10.83
C HIS A 96 1.32 15.29 -10.17
N ALA A 97 1.37 14.37 -9.21
CA ALA A 97 0.27 14.06 -8.32
C ALA A 97 0.83 13.80 -6.92
N CYS A 98 0.33 14.53 -5.94
CA CYS A 98 0.71 14.37 -4.54
C CYS A 98 -0.28 13.44 -3.85
N ALA A 99 0.17 12.32 -3.37
CA ALA A 99 -0.67 11.34 -2.69
C ALA A 99 -0.03 10.84 -1.40
N GLN A 100 -0.87 10.70 -0.39
CA GLN A 100 -0.58 9.96 0.83
C GLN A 100 -1.27 8.61 0.71
N PHE A 101 -0.59 7.53 1.10
CA PHE A 101 -1.16 6.20 0.93
C PHE A 101 -0.70 5.22 2.00
N ALA A 102 -1.52 4.20 2.21
CA ALA A 102 -1.18 3.01 2.97
C ALA A 102 -1.33 1.78 2.07
N LEU A 103 -0.35 0.90 2.11
CA LEU A 103 -0.40 -0.40 1.46
C LEU A 103 -0.57 -1.47 2.54
N VAL A 104 -1.44 -2.45 2.29
CA VAL A 104 -1.87 -3.41 3.30
C VAL A 104 -1.91 -4.80 2.69
N ILE A 105 -1.42 -5.79 3.43
CA ILE A 105 -1.71 -7.20 3.16
C ILE A 105 -2.51 -7.72 4.34
N SER A 106 -3.69 -8.26 4.08
CA SER A 106 -4.60 -8.72 5.12
C SER A 106 -5.08 -10.15 4.88
N ASN A 107 -5.52 -10.79 5.97
CA ASN A 107 -6.13 -12.11 5.90
C ASN A 107 -7.51 -12.01 5.25
N PRO A 108 -7.82 -12.84 4.24
CA PRO A 108 -9.11 -12.76 3.53
C PRO A 108 -10.31 -13.15 4.40
N ASN A 109 -10.10 -13.88 5.48
CA ASN A 109 -11.15 -14.35 6.39
C ASN A 109 -11.24 -13.55 7.70
N ASP A 110 -10.20 -12.77 8.00
CA ASP A 110 -10.13 -11.89 9.17
C ASP A 110 -9.44 -10.58 8.82
N PRO A 111 -10.19 -9.54 8.46
CA PRO A 111 -9.63 -8.25 8.04
C PRO A 111 -9.01 -7.44 9.19
N THR A 112 -9.02 -7.94 10.42
CA THR A 112 -8.28 -7.36 11.53
C THR A 112 -6.85 -7.89 11.64
N LEU A 113 -6.50 -8.91 10.85
CA LEU A 113 -5.15 -9.44 10.72
C LEU A 113 -4.49 -8.87 9.47
N PHE A 114 -3.56 -7.95 9.65
CA PHE A 114 -2.90 -7.28 8.53
C PHE A 114 -1.50 -6.80 8.88
N SER A 115 -0.73 -6.58 7.83
CA SER A 115 0.53 -5.83 7.84
C SER A 115 0.36 -4.61 6.96
N THR A 116 0.81 -3.44 7.41
CA THR A 116 0.65 -2.19 6.67
C THR A 116 1.89 -1.31 6.78
N SER A 117 2.13 -0.54 5.73
CA SER A 117 3.13 0.51 5.68
C SER A 117 2.56 1.73 4.97
N GLN A 118 2.98 2.92 5.37
CA GLN A 118 2.44 4.18 4.91
C GLN A 118 3.55 5.07 4.36
N ALA A 119 3.21 5.85 3.35
CA ALA A 119 4.11 6.87 2.80
C ALA A 119 3.30 8.00 2.19
N HIS A 120 3.99 9.04 1.78
CA HIS A 120 3.47 10.06 0.91
C HIS A 120 4.53 10.42 -0.12
N HIS A 121 4.10 10.73 -1.33
CA HIS A 121 4.99 10.91 -2.46
C HIS A 121 4.40 11.87 -3.48
N ARG A 122 5.27 12.62 -4.12
CA ARG A 122 4.96 13.37 -5.33
C ARG A 122 5.28 12.50 -6.55
N PHE A 123 4.25 11.97 -7.20
CA PHE A 123 4.39 11.18 -8.42
C PHE A 123 4.66 12.10 -9.60
N THR A 124 5.69 11.80 -10.35
CA THR A 124 6.13 12.54 -11.53
C THR A 124 6.46 11.57 -12.67
N THR A 125 6.74 12.09 -13.85
CA THR A 125 7.16 11.24 -14.99
C THR A 125 8.44 10.45 -14.72
N GLU A 126 9.31 10.96 -13.85
CA GLU A 126 10.55 10.29 -13.44
C GLU A 126 10.35 9.27 -12.31
N GLU A 127 9.29 9.45 -11.51
CA GLU A 127 8.99 8.59 -10.36
C GLU A 127 7.50 8.25 -10.33
N MET A 128 7.12 7.26 -11.14
CA MET A 128 5.74 6.84 -11.36
C MET A 128 5.23 5.82 -10.34
N ASP A 129 6.11 5.20 -9.59
CA ASP A 129 5.75 4.30 -8.50
C ASP A 129 6.49 4.67 -7.21
N TRP A 130 5.89 4.31 -6.08
CA TRP A 130 6.50 4.49 -4.77
C TRP A 130 5.96 3.47 -3.79
N GLY A 131 6.82 2.93 -2.95
CA GLY A 131 6.38 1.95 -1.97
C GLY A 131 7.52 1.32 -1.20
N PHE A 132 7.39 0.04 -0.90
CA PHE A 132 8.20 -0.64 0.08
C PHE A 132 8.84 -1.90 -0.52
N THR A 133 10.12 -1.82 -0.83
CA THR A 133 10.92 -2.97 -1.30
C THR A 133 10.97 -4.06 -0.22
N ARG A 134 11.04 -3.65 1.04
CA ARG A 134 10.99 -4.53 2.21
C ARG A 134 9.69 -4.33 2.98
N PHE A 135 8.59 -4.65 2.34
CA PHE A 135 7.28 -4.51 2.98
C PHE A 135 7.17 -5.40 4.22
N ASN A 136 7.39 -6.69 4.05
CA ASN A 136 7.48 -7.64 5.15
C ASN A 136 8.08 -8.97 4.66
N GLU A 137 8.57 -9.78 5.58
CA GLU A 137 9.03 -11.13 5.29
C GLU A 137 7.84 -12.05 5.02
N PHE A 138 7.91 -12.84 3.93
CA PHE A 138 6.85 -13.78 3.58
C PHE A 138 6.52 -14.73 4.73
N ARG A 139 7.52 -15.30 5.40
CA ARG A 139 7.30 -16.23 6.51
C ARG A 139 6.54 -15.60 7.69
N LYS A 140 6.74 -14.29 7.94
CA LYS A 140 5.99 -13.56 8.97
C LYS A 140 4.54 -13.34 8.58
N LEU A 141 4.26 -13.32 7.28
CA LEU A 141 2.89 -13.21 6.77
C LEU A 141 2.20 -14.57 6.69
N ALA A 142 2.95 -15.64 6.38
CA ALA A 142 2.41 -16.96 6.07
C ALA A 142 2.28 -17.89 7.28
N VAL A 143 2.82 -17.52 8.45
CA VAL A 143 2.70 -18.29 9.69
C VAL A 143 2.10 -17.42 10.80
N PRO A 144 1.32 -18.03 11.73
CA PRO A 144 0.86 -17.30 12.91
C PRO A 144 2.05 -16.83 13.74
N LEU A 145 2.05 -15.55 14.13
CA LEU A 145 3.06 -14.96 14.99
C LEU A 145 2.49 -14.63 16.37
N ASP A 146 3.33 -14.76 17.39
CA ASP A 146 2.99 -14.48 18.78
C ASP A 146 1.76 -15.26 19.25
N LYS A 147 0.76 -14.56 19.73
CA LYS A 147 -0.49 -15.13 20.23
C LYS A 147 -1.59 -15.25 19.17
N ARG A 148 -1.26 -14.94 17.91
CA ARG A 148 -2.22 -15.04 16.81
C ARG A 148 -2.50 -16.50 16.48
N THR A 149 -3.74 -16.84 16.22
CA THR A 149 -4.17 -18.19 15.84
C THR A 149 -4.15 -18.40 14.33
N ARG A 150 -4.06 -17.32 13.54
CA ARG A 150 -4.11 -17.32 12.08
C ARG A 150 -2.96 -16.52 11.48
N PRO A 151 -2.43 -16.92 10.32
CA PRO A 151 -1.48 -16.11 9.57
C PRO A 151 -2.20 -15.00 8.80
N ILE A 152 -1.47 -14.03 8.28
CA ILE A 152 -2.00 -13.01 7.38
C ILE A 152 -2.24 -13.61 5.98
N ILE A 153 -1.28 -14.36 5.45
CA ILE A 153 -1.47 -15.17 4.24
C ILE A 153 -1.90 -16.57 4.70
N GLU A 154 -3.14 -16.90 4.46
CA GLU A 154 -3.77 -18.15 4.91
C GLU A 154 -4.25 -18.96 3.71
N ASP A 155 -3.94 -20.25 3.69
CA ASP A 155 -4.29 -21.14 2.59
C ASP A 155 -3.83 -20.59 1.22
N ASP A 156 -2.65 -19.99 1.18
CA ASP A 156 -2.06 -19.39 0.00
C ASP A 156 -2.86 -18.21 -0.57
N GLN A 157 -3.66 -17.56 0.28
CA GLN A 157 -4.55 -16.45 -0.08
C GLN A 157 -4.32 -15.24 0.81
N ALA A 158 -4.51 -14.07 0.25
CA ALA A 158 -4.46 -12.79 0.96
C ALA A 158 -5.30 -11.74 0.22
N VAL A 159 -5.47 -10.58 0.84
CA VAL A 159 -5.99 -9.38 0.18
C VAL A 159 -4.91 -8.31 0.25
N VAL A 160 -4.53 -7.77 -0.89
CA VAL A 160 -3.62 -6.62 -0.97
C VAL A 160 -4.48 -5.37 -1.20
N SER A 161 -4.31 -4.37 -0.37
CA SER A 161 -5.15 -3.17 -0.41
C SER A 161 -4.30 -1.91 -0.50
N ALA A 162 -4.85 -0.89 -1.14
CA ALA A 162 -4.31 0.46 -1.16
C ALA A 162 -5.36 1.44 -0.67
N PHE A 163 -4.97 2.27 0.30
CA PHE A 163 -5.71 3.43 0.76
C PHE A 163 -4.98 4.64 0.19
N VAL A 164 -5.64 5.41 -0.67
CA VAL A 164 -5.00 6.53 -1.38
C VAL A 164 -5.77 7.81 -1.12
N ARG A 165 -5.06 8.81 -0.61
CA ARG A 165 -5.55 10.17 -0.43
C ARG A 165 -4.77 11.08 -1.36
N VAL A 166 -5.42 11.57 -2.40
CA VAL A 166 -4.83 12.57 -3.30
C VAL A 166 -5.04 13.95 -2.68
N LEU A 167 -3.98 14.74 -2.61
CA LEU A 167 -3.99 16.05 -1.98
C LEU A 167 -4.06 17.14 -3.04
N LYS A 168 -4.77 18.22 -2.72
CA LYS A 168 -4.85 19.40 -3.57
C LYS A 168 -3.51 20.12 -3.62
N ASP A 169 -3.07 20.46 -4.80
CA ASP A 169 -1.86 21.23 -5.06
C ASP A 169 -2.11 22.29 -6.13
N PRO A 170 -2.95 23.32 -5.83
CA PRO A 170 -3.37 24.30 -6.82
C PRO A 170 -2.23 25.16 -7.37
N THR A 171 -1.12 25.26 -6.65
CA THR A 171 0.05 26.03 -7.06
C THR A 171 1.11 25.19 -7.78
N GLY A 172 0.97 23.86 -7.78
CA GLY A 172 1.94 22.94 -8.35
C GLY A 172 3.25 22.85 -7.59
N VAL A 173 3.30 23.33 -6.34
CA VAL A 173 4.52 23.42 -5.52
C VAL A 173 4.45 22.65 -4.21
N LEU A 174 3.39 21.86 -4.00
CA LEU A 174 3.29 21.00 -2.82
C LEU A 174 4.49 20.04 -2.80
N TRP A 175 5.23 20.04 -1.71
CA TRP A 175 6.42 19.23 -1.49
C TRP A 175 7.51 19.39 -2.58
N PRO A 176 7.85 20.62 -3.03
CA PRO A 176 8.84 20.78 -4.08
C PRO A 176 10.22 20.23 -3.71
N ASN A 177 10.57 20.27 -2.43
CA ASN A 177 11.82 19.75 -1.86
C ASN A 177 11.57 18.55 -0.96
N PHE A 178 10.47 17.86 -1.14
CA PHE A 178 10.10 16.74 -0.31
C PHE A 178 11.05 15.56 -0.54
N ILE A 179 11.66 15.08 0.52
CA ILE A 179 12.48 13.87 0.49
C ILE A 179 11.64 12.73 1.05
N ASN A 180 11.34 11.77 0.20
CA ASN A 180 10.63 10.57 0.62
C ASN A 180 11.60 9.65 1.37
N TYR A 181 11.50 9.66 2.69
CA TYR A 181 12.39 8.85 3.51
C TYR A 181 12.04 7.38 3.57
N ASP A 182 10.82 7.01 3.20
CA ASP A 182 10.24 5.78 3.71
C ASP A 182 10.41 4.54 2.84
N SER A 183 10.88 4.64 1.62
CA SER A 183 10.64 3.50 0.77
C SER A 183 11.76 3.03 -0.13
N LYS A 184 12.65 3.84 -0.55
CA LYS A 184 13.68 3.42 -1.51
C LYS A 184 15.11 3.44 -0.94
N LYS A 185 15.23 3.60 0.34
CA LYS A 185 16.55 3.72 0.98
C LYS A 185 17.20 2.41 1.38
N GLU A 186 16.72 1.30 0.89
CA GLU A 186 17.33 0.04 1.24
C GLU A 186 17.77 -0.75 0.03
#